data_e8aa66cf9ec47363028d90254add0ff8
#
_entry.id   e8aa66cf9ec47363028d90254add0ff8
#
_cell.length_a   1.000
_cell.length_b   1.000
_cell.length_c   1.000
_cell.angle_alpha   90.00
_cell.angle_beta   90.00
_cell.angle_gamma   90.00
#
_symmetry.space_group_name_H-M   'P 1'
#
loop_
_entity.id
_entity.type
_entity.pdbx_description
1 polymer ?
#
loop_
_entity_poly.entity_id
_entity_poly.type
_entity_poly.pdbx_seq_one_letter_code
_entity_poly.pdbx_strand_id
1 'polypeptide(L)'
;MNIAVLGTGKVGSTLGARLTLRGHRVLYGSRTPTGPDRLDHRSAVTSSDLVVTALPGNDVLSVLSEIGDEALGDKILLDPSATIIPQTAAEHTGGEVAVRIQTRFPRTRVVKTLNTMNFAIMVDPLTSVPAATVFVSGDDIAAKTVIIGLLGDLGWPDAGIIDLGGIDTAAATEQAGSLYFAIARALGDTRFNLSVSR
;
A
#
# COMPACT_ATOMS: atom_id res chain seq x y z
N MET A 1 -0.23 -9.02 -14.93
CA MET A 1 -1.55 -8.50 -14.47
C MET A 1 -1.71 -7.06 -14.91
N ASN A 2 -2.96 -6.57 -15.02
CA ASN A 2 -3.27 -5.15 -15.16
C ASN A 2 -3.44 -4.56 -13.74
N ILE A 3 -2.67 -3.54 -13.41
CA ILE A 3 -2.63 -2.96 -12.06
C ILE A 3 -2.98 -1.47 -12.14
N ALA A 4 -4.01 -1.04 -11.41
CA ALA A 4 -4.30 0.38 -11.21
C ALA A 4 -3.49 0.89 -10.02
N VAL A 5 -2.68 1.91 -10.20
CA VAL A 5 -1.99 2.62 -9.12
C VAL A 5 -2.69 3.96 -8.93
N LEU A 6 -3.44 4.11 -7.84
CA LEU A 6 -4.13 5.35 -7.50
C LEU A 6 -3.15 6.31 -6.83
N GLY A 7 -2.83 7.39 -7.52
CA GLY A 7 -1.84 8.36 -7.09
C GLY A 7 -0.53 8.28 -7.87
N THR A 8 0.00 9.46 -8.20
CA THR A 8 1.21 9.63 -9.02
C THR A 8 2.37 10.27 -8.25
N GLY A 9 2.27 10.28 -6.90
CA GLY A 9 3.32 10.73 -5.99
C GLY A 9 4.51 9.76 -5.91
N LYS A 10 5.41 10.00 -4.97
CA LYS A 10 6.63 9.17 -4.80
C LYS A 10 6.33 7.69 -4.64
N VAL A 11 5.37 7.32 -3.79
CA VAL A 11 4.97 5.91 -3.58
C VAL A 11 4.43 5.31 -4.88
N GLY A 12 3.42 5.94 -5.48
CA GLY A 12 2.77 5.41 -6.68
C GLY A 12 3.70 5.29 -7.88
N SER A 13 4.51 6.32 -8.14
CA SER A 13 5.48 6.29 -9.25
C SER A 13 6.57 5.23 -9.04
N THR A 14 7.04 5.05 -7.81
CA THR A 14 8.10 4.06 -7.51
C THR A 14 7.56 2.63 -7.61
N LEU A 15 6.41 2.34 -7.00
CA LEU A 15 5.74 1.03 -7.12
C LEU A 15 5.39 0.72 -8.57
N GLY A 16 4.74 1.65 -9.27
CA GLY A 16 4.32 1.44 -10.64
C GLY A 16 5.49 1.22 -11.61
N ALA A 17 6.59 1.97 -11.48
CA ALA A 17 7.79 1.77 -12.28
C ALA A 17 8.40 0.38 -12.05
N ARG A 18 8.53 -0.06 -10.80
CA ARG A 18 9.06 -1.39 -10.48
C ARG A 18 8.17 -2.51 -11.02
N LEU A 19 6.87 -2.41 -10.85
CA LEU A 19 5.90 -3.39 -11.36
C LEU A 19 5.92 -3.46 -12.89
N THR A 20 6.07 -2.32 -13.57
CA THR A 20 6.23 -2.30 -15.03
C THR A 20 7.50 -3.03 -15.47
N LEU A 21 8.63 -2.83 -14.78
CA LEU A 21 9.89 -3.55 -15.04
C LEU A 21 9.76 -5.07 -14.81
N ARG A 22 8.80 -5.50 -13.99
CA ARG A 22 8.48 -6.92 -13.74
C ARG A 22 7.41 -7.50 -14.68
N GLY A 23 7.04 -6.74 -15.72
CA GLY A 23 6.13 -7.22 -16.79
C GLY A 23 4.64 -7.03 -16.48
N HIS A 24 4.28 -6.24 -15.45
CA HIS A 24 2.90 -5.86 -15.23
C HIS A 24 2.50 -4.68 -16.11
N ARG A 25 1.24 -4.63 -16.53
CA ARG A 25 0.67 -3.45 -17.16
C ARG A 25 0.14 -2.52 -16.08
N VAL A 26 0.79 -1.37 -15.91
CA VAL A 26 0.41 -0.38 -14.88
C VAL A 26 -0.37 0.78 -15.53
N LEU A 27 -1.52 1.10 -14.94
CA LEU A 27 -2.34 2.27 -15.26
C LEU A 27 -2.40 3.16 -14.02
N TYR A 28 -2.03 4.43 -14.18
CA TYR A 28 -2.08 5.38 -13.07
C TYR A 28 -3.43 6.09 -13.02
N GLY A 29 -4.12 5.99 -11.89
CA GLY A 29 -5.29 6.80 -11.58
C GLY A 29 -4.88 8.19 -11.08
N SER A 30 -5.37 9.25 -11.72
CA SER A 30 -5.05 10.65 -11.40
C SER A 30 -6.26 11.55 -11.53
N ARG A 31 -6.33 12.62 -10.72
CA ARG A 31 -7.34 13.70 -10.88
C ARG A 31 -7.14 14.50 -12.17
N THR A 32 -5.92 14.58 -12.63
CA THR A 32 -5.53 15.28 -13.86
C THR A 32 -4.69 14.36 -14.73
N PRO A 33 -5.32 13.40 -15.45
CA PRO A 33 -4.59 12.45 -16.28
C PRO A 33 -3.90 13.16 -17.46
N THR A 34 -2.60 12.90 -17.60
CA THR A 34 -1.79 13.45 -18.71
C THR A 34 -0.83 12.35 -19.19
N GLY A 35 -1.04 11.86 -20.41
CA GLY A 35 -0.22 10.80 -21.03
C GLY A 35 -0.96 9.47 -21.16
N PRO A 36 -0.36 8.51 -21.89
CA PRO A 36 -1.04 7.30 -22.34
C PRO A 36 -1.39 6.32 -21.20
N ASP A 37 -0.60 6.31 -20.11
CA ASP A 37 -0.78 5.37 -18.99
C ASP A 37 -1.50 6.02 -17.80
N ARG A 38 -2.08 7.20 -17.97
CA ARG A 38 -2.78 7.95 -16.93
C ARG A 38 -4.24 8.14 -17.28
N LEU A 39 -5.11 7.67 -16.42
CA LEU A 39 -6.56 7.73 -16.54
C LEU A 39 -7.14 8.43 -15.32
N ASP A 40 -8.41 8.83 -15.38
CA ASP A 40 -9.12 9.11 -14.14
C ASP A 40 -9.18 7.87 -13.24
N HIS A 41 -9.43 8.05 -11.94
CA HIS A 41 -9.35 6.97 -10.97
C HIS A 41 -10.29 5.80 -11.32
N ARG A 42 -11.54 6.10 -11.71
CA ARG A 42 -12.55 5.06 -12.02
C ARG A 42 -12.16 4.26 -13.26
N SER A 43 -11.73 4.94 -14.32
CA SER A 43 -11.30 4.29 -15.56
C SER A 43 -10.06 3.40 -15.35
N ALA A 44 -9.10 3.87 -14.55
CA ALA A 44 -7.93 3.06 -14.19
C ALA A 44 -8.34 1.78 -13.46
N VAL A 45 -9.21 1.88 -12.44
CA VAL A 45 -9.71 0.74 -11.67
C VAL A 45 -10.51 -0.23 -12.53
N THR A 46 -11.42 0.27 -13.38
CA THR A 46 -12.26 -0.57 -14.24
C THR A 46 -11.42 -1.40 -15.21
N SER A 47 -10.30 -0.84 -15.69
CA SER A 47 -9.40 -1.48 -16.66
C SER A 47 -8.34 -2.40 -16.02
N SER A 48 -8.43 -2.68 -14.71
CA SER A 48 -7.39 -3.39 -13.97
C SER A 48 -7.93 -4.56 -13.15
N ASP A 49 -7.06 -5.53 -12.86
CA ASP A 49 -7.36 -6.71 -12.05
C ASP A 49 -7.11 -6.45 -10.57
N LEU A 50 -6.14 -5.58 -10.27
CA LEU A 50 -5.65 -5.24 -8.95
C LEU A 50 -5.52 -3.72 -8.81
N VAL A 51 -5.80 -3.20 -7.60
CA VAL A 51 -5.71 -1.78 -7.26
C VAL A 51 -4.66 -1.57 -6.18
N VAL A 52 -3.82 -0.55 -6.33
CA VAL A 52 -2.87 -0.07 -5.33
C VAL A 52 -3.25 1.34 -4.89
N THR A 53 -3.51 1.56 -3.60
CA THR A 53 -3.89 2.87 -3.06
C THR A 53 -2.68 3.70 -2.64
N ALA A 54 -1.92 4.21 -3.61
CA ALA A 54 -0.75 5.05 -3.34
C ALA A 54 -1.11 6.51 -3.06
N LEU A 55 -2.11 6.71 -2.19
CA LEU A 55 -2.67 7.98 -1.75
C LEU A 55 -2.34 8.24 -0.27
N PRO A 56 -2.41 9.49 0.21
CA PRO A 56 -2.41 9.76 1.65
C PRO A 56 -3.56 9.01 2.33
N GLY A 57 -3.31 8.38 3.48
CA GLY A 57 -4.31 7.57 4.17
C GLY A 57 -5.62 8.30 4.47
N ASN A 58 -5.54 9.62 4.70
CA ASN A 58 -6.72 10.47 4.94
C ASN A 58 -7.63 10.60 3.71
N ASP A 59 -7.11 10.42 2.50
CA ASP A 59 -7.83 10.64 1.25
C ASP A 59 -8.34 9.32 0.63
N VAL A 60 -7.82 8.17 1.05
CA VAL A 60 -8.10 6.88 0.42
C VAL A 60 -9.60 6.59 0.37
N LEU A 61 -10.31 6.71 1.50
CA LEU A 61 -11.73 6.38 1.56
C LEU A 61 -12.60 7.29 0.69
N SER A 62 -12.29 8.58 0.60
CA SER A 62 -13.05 9.51 -0.26
C SER A 62 -12.85 9.16 -1.73
N VAL A 63 -11.61 8.92 -2.16
CA VAL A 63 -11.30 8.54 -3.55
C VAL A 63 -11.94 7.21 -3.91
N LEU A 64 -11.86 6.19 -3.04
CA LEU A 64 -12.51 4.91 -3.30
C LEU A 64 -14.04 5.03 -3.35
N SER A 65 -14.64 5.93 -2.54
CA SER A 65 -16.08 6.19 -2.58
C SER A 65 -16.52 6.88 -3.88
N GLU A 66 -15.71 7.77 -4.44
CA GLU A 66 -15.95 8.39 -5.75
C GLU A 66 -15.84 7.37 -6.90
N ILE A 67 -14.92 6.40 -6.80
CA ILE A 67 -14.79 5.28 -7.75
C ILE A 67 -16.04 4.39 -7.69
N GLY A 68 -16.51 4.07 -6.50
CA GLY A 68 -17.74 3.35 -6.24
C GLY A 68 -17.61 1.83 -6.21
N ASP A 69 -18.57 1.22 -5.54
CA ASP A 69 -18.62 -0.24 -5.24
C ASP A 69 -18.64 -1.12 -6.49
N GLU A 70 -19.24 -0.65 -7.58
CA GLU A 70 -19.33 -1.41 -8.84
C GLU A 70 -17.96 -1.57 -9.52
N ALA A 71 -17.17 -0.48 -9.58
CA ALA A 71 -15.88 -0.50 -10.23
C ALA A 71 -14.83 -1.25 -9.41
N LEU A 72 -14.90 -1.15 -8.08
CA LEU A 72 -14.05 -1.90 -7.15
C LEU A 72 -14.39 -3.39 -7.14
N GLY A 73 -15.68 -3.73 -7.05
CA GLY A 73 -16.18 -5.10 -7.10
C GLY A 73 -15.45 -6.02 -6.11
N ASP A 74 -15.05 -7.18 -6.61
CA ASP A 74 -14.29 -8.22 -5.91
C ASP A 74 -12.78 -8.16 -6.20
N LYS A 75 -12.30 -7.02 -6.66
CA LYS A 75 -10.87 -6.83 -6.94
C LYS A 75 -10.01 -6.94 -5.68
N ILE A 76 -8.74 -7.29 -5.88
CA ILE A 76 -7.73 -7.20 -4.83
C ILE A 76 -7.30 -5.74 -4.70
N LEU A 77 -7.25 -5.23 -3.48
CA LEU A 77 -6.79 -3.89 -3.16
C LEU A 77 -5.59 -3.98 -2.23
N LEU A 78 -4.40 -3.67 -2.75
CA LEU A 78 -3.18 -3.48 -1.96
C LEU A 78 -3.18 -2.07 -1.39
N ASP A 79 -3.14 -1.95 -0.07
CA ASP A 79 -3.10 -0.67 0.62
C ASP A 79 -1.75 -0.40 1.31
N PRO A 80 -0.83 0.38 0.68
CA PRO A 80 0.42 0.82 1.29
C PRO A 80 0.26 2.18 2.00
N SER A 81 -0.95 2.69 2.13
CA SER A 81 -1.17 4.03 2.66
C SER A 81 -0.78 4.14 4.13
N ALA A 82 -0.29 5.30 4.52
CA ALA A 82 -0.09 5.68 5.91
C ALA A 82 -0.86 6.98 6.19
N THR A 83 -1.46 7.06 7.34
CA THR A 83 -2.08 8.30 7.79
C THR A 83 -0.97 9.28 8.21
N ILE A 84 -0.92 10.43 7.56
CA ILE A 84 -0.02 11.51 7.97
C ILE A 84 -0.70 12.25 9.12
N ILE A 85 -0.20 12.05 10.33
CA ILE A 85 -0.67 12.75 11.52
C ILE A 85 0.13 14.07 11.63
N PRO A 86 -0.51 15.24 11.63
CA PRO A 86 0.18 16.48 11.93
C PRO A 86 0.81 16.38 13.32
N GLN A 87 2.05 16.87 13.49
CA GLN A 87 2.83 16.77 14.75
C GLN A 87 2.14 17.40 15.98
N THR A 88 1.07 18.15 15.78
CA THR A 88 0.30 18.86 16.82
C THR A 88 -1.02 18.18 17.20
N ALA A 89 -1.41 17.10 16.53
CA ALA A 89 -2.66 16.41 16.82
C ALA A 89 -2.49 15.48 18.03
N ALA A 90 -3.05 15.86 19.17
CA ALA A 90 -3.07 15.07 20.40
C ALA A 90 -3.98 13.83 20.31
N GLU A 91 -4.80 13.71 19.27
CA GLU A 91 -5.72 12.59 19.06
C GLU A 91 -5.27 11.76 17.86
N HIS A 92 -4.72 10.59 18.15
CA HIS A 92 -4.38 9.57 17.15
C HIS A 92 -5.65 8.83 16.70
N THR A 93 -6.37 9.38 15.75
CA THR A 93 -7.48 8.67 15.08
C THR A 93 -7.01 7.89 13.84
N GLY A 94 -5.70 7.73 13.67
CA GLY A 94 -5.07 7.23 12.44
C GLY A 94 -4.62 5.78 12.52
N GLY A 95 -5.47 4.83 12.75
CA GLY A 95 -5.05 3.44 12.85
C GLY A 95 -6.11 2.43 12.41
N GLU A 96 -6.90 2.73 11.40
CA GLU A 96 -7.95 1.81 10.95
C GLU A 96 -8.32 2.01 9.47
N VAL A 97 -7.41 2.57 8.66
CA VAL A 97 -7.71 2.87 7.25
C VAL A 97 -8.11 1.61 6.51
N ALA A 98 -7.31 0.54 6.62
CA ALA A 98 -7.59 -0.71 5.93
C ALA A 98 -8.87 -1.38 6.42
N VAL A 99 -9.13 -1.39 7.73
CA VAL A 99 -10.38 -1.90 8.32
C VAL A 99 -11.59 -1.11 7.83
N ARG A 100 -11.48 0.22 7.78
CA ARG A 100 -12.55 1.09 7.27
C ARG A 100 -12.80 0.87 5.77
N ILE A 101 -11.75 0.65 4.97
CA ILE A 101 -11.88 0.29 3.56
C ILE A 101 -12.64 -1.04 3.44
N GLN A 102 -12.21 -2.09 4.15
CA GLN A 102 -12.84 -3.40 4.10
C GLN A 102 -14.31 -3.36 4.54
N THR A 103 -14.62 -2.60 5.59
CA THR A 103 -15.99 -2.42 6.06
C THR A 103 -16.88 -1.70 5.05
N ARG A 104 -16.34 -0.66 4.41
CA ARG A 104 -17.09 0.14 3.41
C ARG A 104 -17.29 -0.61 2.10
N PHE A 105 -16.32 -1.45 1.71
CA PHE A 105 -16.30 -2.20 0.46
C PHE A 105 -16.16 -3.71 0.73
N PRO A 106 -17.20 -4.38 1.24
CA PRO A 106 -17.10 -5.75 1.74
C PRO A 106 -16.79 -6.80 0.67
N ARG A 107 -17.04 -6.51 -0.60
CA ARG A 107 -16.67 -7.40 -1.71
C ARG A 107 -15.20 -7.24 -2.13
N THR A 108 -14.61 -6.07 -1.91
CA THR A 108 -13.21 -5.80 -2.27
C THR A 108 -12.30 -6.52 -1.29
N ARG A 109 -11.31 -7.24 -1.81
CA ARG A 109 -10.38 -8.04 -0.99
C ARG A 109 -9.17 -7.20 -0.60
N VAL A 110 -9.25 -6.57 0.58
CA VAL A 110 -8.24 -5.62 1.05
C VAL A 110 -7.05 -6.35 1.65
N VAL A 111 -5.85 -5.96 1.25
CA VAL A 111 -4.58 -6.43 1.83
C VAL A 111 -3.73 -5.22 2.19
N LYS A 112 -3.46 -5.03 3.47
CA LYS A 112 -2.57 -4.01 4.02
C LYS A 112 -1.14 -4.50 4.01
N THR A 113 -0.22 -3.72 3.44
CA THR A 113 1.22 -4.01 3.44
C THR A 113 2.03 -2.77 3.06
N LEU A 114 3.36 -2.82 3.21
CA LEU A 114 4.32 -1.77 2.79
C LEU A 114 4.23 -0.43 3.55
N ASN A 115 3.29 -0.21 4.43
CA ASN A 115 3.02 1.07 5.08
C ASN A 115 4.02 1.45 6.21
N THR A 116 4.95 0.55 6.58
CA THR A 116 5.90 0.76 7.68
C THR A 116 7.30 1.20 7.23
N MET A 117 7.44 1.69 6.00
CA MET A 117 8.74 1.99 5.42
C MET A 117 8.72 3.11 4.38
N ASN A 118 9.91 3.58 4.00
CA ASN A 118 10.10 4.54 2.91
C ASN A 118 9.82 3.89 1.54
N PHE A 119 9.32 4.68 0.60
CA PHE A 119 8.97 4.23 -0.76
C PHE A 119 10.14 3.55 -1.51
N ALA A 120 11.40 3.95 -1.23
CA ALA A 120 12.56 3.32 -1.87
C ALA A 120 12.74 1.88 -1.38
N ILE A 121 12.49 1.61 -0.09
CA ILE A 121 12.58 0.27 0.49
C ILE A 121 11.43 -0.63 0.02
N MET A 122 10.27 -0.06 -0.28
CA MET A 122 9.12 -0.82 -0.79
C MET A 122 9.46 -1.65 -2.04
N VAL A 123 10.38 -1.18 -2.88
CA VAL A 123 10.70 -1.78 -4.20
C VAL A 123 12.11 -2.34 -4.33
N ASP A 124 12.95 -2.15 -3.33
CA ASP A 124 14.32 -2.66 -3.30
C ASP A 124 14.81 -2.78 -1.85
N PRO A 125 14.21 -3.70 -1.07
CA PRO A 125 14.50 -3.83 0.34
C PRO A 125 15.94 -4.24 0.62
N LEU A 126 16.50 -5.18 -0.14
CA LEU A 126 17.80 -5.80 0.16
C LEU A 126 18.99 -4.90 -0.13
N THR A 127 18.88 -3.97 -1.08
CA THR A 127 19.95 -2.99 -1.35
C THR A 127 20.03 -1.94 -0.24
N SER A 128 18.88 -1.62 0.37
CA SER A 128 18.80 -0.57 1.39
C SER A 128 18.97 -1.10 2.82
N VAL A 129 18.44 -2.27 3.13
CA VAL A 129 18.41 -2.84 4.50
C VAL A 129 18.55 -4.35 4.45
N PRO A 130 19.70 -4.92 4.85
CA PRO A 130 19.88 -6.36 4.99
C PRO A 130 18.90 -6.93 6.01
N ALA A 131 18.15 -7.90 5.83
CA ALA A 131 17.13 -8.47 6.73
C ALA A 131 15.88 -7.58 6.96
N ALA A 132 15.44 -6.85 5.92
CA ALA A 132 14.20 -6.10 5.98
C ALA A 132 12.98 -7.02 6.18
N THR A 133 11.99 -6.54 6.95
CA THR A 133 10.72 -7.21 7.19
C THR A 133 9.57 -6.40 6.59
N VAL A 134 8.61 -7.09 5.96
CA VAL A 134 7.33 -6.52 5.54
C VAL A 134 6.18 -7.31 6.13
N PHE A 135 5.15 -6.60 6.57
CA PHE A 135 3.96 -7.18 7.18
C PHE A 135 2.81 -7.23 6.20
N VAL A 136 1.98 -8.27 6.30
CA VAL A 136 0.78 -8.45 5.47
C VAL A 136 -0.41 -8.73 6.38
N SER A 137 -1.52 -8.02 6.17
CA SER A 137 -2.80 -8.22 6.87
C SER A 137 -3.94 -8.24 5.86
N GLY A 138 -4.88 -9.18 6.00
CA GLY A 138 -6.04 -9.30 5.12
C GLY A 138 -6.84 -10.56 5.40
N ASP A 139 -8.15 -10.52 5.16
CA ASP A 139 -9.05 -11.64 5.47
C ASP A 139 -9.05 -12.72 4.37
N ASP A 140 -8.84 -12.33 3.11
CA ASP A 140 -8.88 -13.24 1.96
C ASP A 140 -7.50 -13.86 1.72
N ILE A 141 -7.38 -15.17 1.95
CA ILE A 141 -6.12 -15.92 1.81
C ILE A 141 -5.62 -15.91 0.35
N ALA A 142 -6.53 -15.99 -0.63
CA ALA A 142 -6.16 -16.00 -2.03
C ALA A 142 -5.61 -14.62 -2.46
N ALA A 143 -6.23 -13.53 -1.97
CA ALA A 143 -5.72 -12.18 -2.20
C ALA A 143 -4.35 -11.98 -1.55
N LYS A 144 -4.14 -12.44 -0.32
CA LYS A 144 -2.81 -12.39 0.33
C LYS A 144 -1.77 -13.17 -0.48
N THR A 145 -2.10 -14.34 -1.00
CA THR A 145 -1.17 -15.12 -1.84
C THR A 145 -0.76 -14.34 -3.10
N VAL A 146 -1.70 -13.67 -3.77
CA VAL A 146 -1.39 -12.82 -4.92
C VAL A 146 -0.49 -11.64 -4.53
N ILE A 147 -0.78 -10.99 -3.40
CA ILE A 147 0.03 -9.86 -2.91
C ILE A 147 1.43 -10.32 -2.48
N ILE A 148 1.58 -11.47 -1.85
CA ILE A 148 2.90 -12.04 -1.50
C ILE A 148 3.73 -12.29 -2.78
N GLY A 149 3.12 -12.84 -3.83
CA GLY A 149 3.78 -12.93 -5.13
C GLY A 149 4.24 -11.58 -5.69
N LEU A 150 3.38 -10.55 -5.55
CA LEU A 150 3.70 -9.19 -5.97
C LEU A 150 4.83 -8.56 -5.12
N LEU A 151 4.90 -8.87 -3.83
CA LEU A 151 6.03 -8.47 -2.97
C LEU A 151 7.33 -9.10 -3.45
N GLY A 152 7.31 -10.37 -3.91
CA GLY A 152 8.45 -11.02 -4.57
C GLY A 152 8.91 -10.26 -5.82
N ASP A 153 7.98 -9.80 -6.67
CA ASP A 153 8.29 -8.95 -7.83
C ASP A 153 8.92 -7.59 -7.42
N LEU A 154 8.54 -7.08 -6.26
CA LEU A 154 9.13 -5.87 -5.67
C LEU A 154 10.51 -6.12 -5.05
N GLY A 155 10.93 -7.38 -4.89
CA GLY A 155 12.25 -7.77 -4.37
C GLY A 155 12.25 -8.25 -2.92
N TRP A 156 11.09 -8.50 -2.32
CA TRP A 156 10.99 -9.03 -0.96
C TRP A 156 11.23 -10.54 -0.95
N PRO A 157 12.18 -11.04 -0.14
CA PRO A 157 12.36 -12.48 0.04
C PRO A 157 11.25 -13.05 0.93
N ASP A 158 10.85 -14.29 0.70
CA ASP A 158 9.81 -14.96 1.49
C ASP A 158 10.09 -14.93 2.99
N ALA A 159 11.35 -15.10 3.39
CA ALA A 159 11.79 -15.05 4.80
C ALA A 159 11.58 -13.66 5.46
N GLY A 160 11.47 -12.60 4.66
CA GLY A 160 11.21 -11.24 5.13
C GLY A 160 9.72 -10.89 5.22
N ILE A 161 8.83 -11.76 4.74
CA ILE A 161 7.39 -11.50 4.73
C ILE A 161 6.74 -12.15 5.95
N ILE A 162 6.02 -11.37 6.75
CA ILE A 162 5.28 -11.85 7.92
C ILE A 162 3.79 -11.59 7.72
N ASP A 163 3.01 -12.66 7.59
CA ASP A 163 1.55 -12.60 7.61
C ASP A 163 1.06 -12.44 9.05
N LEU A 164 0.42 -11.32 9.35
CA LEU A 164 -0.12 -11.00 10.68
C LEU A 164 -1.53 -11.56 10.89
N GLY A 165 -2.19 -12.08 9.84
CA GLY A 165 -3.53 -12.62 9.92
C GLY A 165 -4.60 -11.75 9.25
N GLY A 166 -5.73 -11.53 9.92
CA GLY A 166 -6.87 -10.79 9.41
C GLY A 166 -6.62 -9.30 9.22
N ILE A 167 -7.58 -8.63 8.56
CA ILE A 167 -7.47 -7.19 8.26
C ILE A 167 -7.43 -6.32 9.53
N ASP A 168 -7.97 -6.79 10.64
CA ASP A 168 -7.93 -6.14 11.95
C ASP A 168 -6.50 -5.90 12.46
N THR A 169 -5.56 -6.78 12.11
CA THR A 169 -4.14 -6.64 12.47
C THR A 169 -3.45 -5.48 11.74
N ALA A 170 -4.04 -4.95 10.68
CA ALA A 170 -3.54 -3.78 9.95
C ALA A 170 -3.41 -2.54 10.85
N ALA A 171 -4.28 -2.41 11.85
CA ALA A 171 -4.24 -1.30 12.80
C ALA A 171 -2.89 -1.20 13.53
N ALA A 172 -2.25 -2.34 13.84
CA ALA A 172 -0.94 -2.36 14.50
C ALA A 172 0.16 -1.75 13.61
N THR A 173 0.18 -2.09 12.31
CA THR A 173 1.17 -1.54 11.38
C THR A 173 0.89 -0.07 11.05
N GLU A 174 -0.36 0.37 11.05
CA GLU A 174 -0.72 1.77 10.87
C GLU A 174 -0.30 2.63 12.07
N GLN A 175 -0.46 2.12 13.30
CA GLN A 175 0.00 2.79 14.52
C GLN A 175 1.53 2.88 14.60
N ALA A 176 2.26 1.95 13.98
CA ALA A 176 3.72 2.00 13.91
C ALA A 176 4.25 3.24 13.14
N GLY A 177 3.41 3.95 12.41
CA GLY A 177 3.79 5.19 11.73
C GLY A 177 4.35 6.26 12.66
N SER A 178 3.81 6.39 13.88
CA SER A 178 4.34 7.35 14.88
C SER A 178 5.76 6.99 15.33
N LEU A 179 6.03 5.71 15.56
CA LEU A 179 7.37 5.20 15.86
C LEU A 179 8.32 5.42 14.69
N TYR A 180 7.88 5.12 13.47
CA TYR A 180 8.66 5.35 12.25
C TYR A 180 9.13 6.80 12.14
N PHE A 181 8.24 7.77 12.29
CA PHE A 181 8.61 9.19 12.22
C PHE A 181 9.50 9.65 13.38
N ALA A 182 9.32 9.08 14.58
CA ALA A 182 10.21 9.38 15.72
C ALA A 182 11.64 8.89 15.44
N ILE A 183 11.80 7.66 14.91
CA ILE A 183 13.10 7.10 14.52
C ILE A 183 13.70 7.90 13.37
N ALA A 184 12.92 8.24 12.34
CA ALA A 184 13.39 9.04 11.20
C ALA A 184 13.98 10.40 11.65
N ARG A 185 13.32 11.04 12.61
CA ARG A 185 13.83 12.28 13.21
C ARG A 185 15.13 12.08 13.96
N ALA A 186 15.23 11.01 14.74
CA ALA A 186 16.44 10.71 15.54
C ALA A 186 17.64 10.37 14.65
N LEU A 187 17.43 9.66 13.56
CA LEU A 187 18.47 9.25 12.61
C LEU A 187 18.80 10.33 11.57
N GLY A 188 17.90 11.30 11.35
CA GLY A 188 18.01 12.26 10.22
C GLY A 188 17.84 11.59 8.85
N ASP A 189 17.35 10.37 8.79
CA ASP A 189 17.14 9.58 7.56
C ASP A 189 15.83 8.79 7.65
N THR A 190 15.21 8.57 6.50
CA THR A 190 13.99 7.76 6.36
C THR A 190 14.23 6.38 5.74
N ARG A 191 15.49 6.07 5.38
CA ARG A 191 15.89 4.81 4.73
C ARG A 191 16.27 3.76 5.78
N PHE A 192 15.30 3.33 6.55
CA PHE A 192 15.41 2.22 7.50
C PHE A 192 14.14 1.36 7.48
N ASN A 193 14.21 0.18 8.06
CA ASN A 193 13.08 -0.74 8.19
C ASN A 193 12.91 -1.17 9.65
N LEU A 194 11.67 -1.43 10.05
CA LEU A 194 11.34 -2.08 11.33
C LEU A 194 11.43 -3.58 11.11
N SER A 195 12.56 -4.19 11.44
CA SER A 195 12.84 -5.60 11.20
C SER A 195 12.56 -6.46 12.43
N VAL A 196 12.11 -7.69 12.19
CA VAL A 196 11.92 -8.71 13.23
C VAL A 196 13.09 -9.68 13.14
N SER A 197 13.85 -9.77 14.24
CA SER A 197 14.94 -10.76 14.39
C SER A 197 14.44 -11.94 15.22
N ARG A 198 14.70 -13.16 14.74
CA ARG A 198 14.33 -14.43 15.42
C ARG A 198 15.30 -15.55 15.06
#